data_b7c47d258677cfce7dde8f9c06b07864
#
_entry.id   b7c47d258677cfce7dde8f9c06b07864
#
_cell.length_a   1.000
_cell.length_b   1.000
_cell.length_c   1.000
_cell.angle_alpha   90.00
_cell.angle_beta   90.00
_cell.angle_gamma   90.00
#
_symmetry.space_group_name_H-M   'P 1'
#
loop_
_entity.id
_entity.type
_entity.pdbx_description
1 polymer ?
#
loop_
_entity_poly.entity_id
_entity_poly.type
_entity_poly.pdbx_seq_one_letter_code
_entity_poly.pdbx_strand_id
1 'polypeptide(L)'
;MTNIKVGVQLHPQATTVANLREAWKAADAQGVDSIWVWDHFYPLYGDPEAPHFEAYTLLAAMAADTSHAQLGALVTCNTYRNPNLLADMSRTIDHISGGRFTLGIGSGWFERDYTEYGYEFGTAIERLHLLRDALPVIKERIAKLTPSPLGKLPILIGGSGEKVTLKLVAQFADAWNSFGPPENFKAKNDILNTWCDEVGRDRSEVERTVAISPGEVDQWEAFVEAGASHIIVMTGDPFDLDAVAKLQEHVKG
;
A
#
# COMPACT_ATOMS: atom_id res chain seq x y z
N MET A 1 9.58 -4.13 23.78
CA MET A 1 9.71 -3.15 22.69
C MET A 1 8.78 -3.60 21.57
N THR A 2 7.92 -2.73 21.08
CA THR A 2 7.06 -3.01 19.91
C THR A 2 7.99 -3.21 18.70
N ASN A 3 7.89 -4.33 18.01
CA ASN A 3 8.66 -4.58 16.79
C ASN A 3 8.10 -3.70 15.66
N ILE A 4 8.79 -2.60 15.34
CA ILE A 4 8.40 -1.69 14.26
C ILE A 4 8.87 -2.28 12.94
N LYS A 5 7.94 -2.44 12.00
CA LYS A 5 8.27 -2.89 10.64
C LYS A 5 8.78 -1.74 9.78
N VAL A 6 9.68 -2.05 8.87
CA VAL A 6 10.25 -1.10 7.90
C VAL A 6 9.99 -1.59 6.48
N GLY A 7 9.34 -0.75 5.69
CA GLY A 7 9.09 -1.00 4.28
C GLY A 7 9.67 0.06 3.37
N VAL A 8 9.62 -0.20 2.07
CA VAL A 8 9.97 0.76 1.02
C VAL A 8 8.90 0.79 -0.06
N GLN A 9 8.55 1.98 -0.53
CA GLN A 9 7.75 2.17 -1.75
C GLN A 9 8.67 2.67 -2.87
N LEU A 10 8.77 1.87 -3.92
CA LEU A 10 9.56 2.19 -5.11
C LEU A 10 8.64 2.81 -6.17
N HIS A 11 8.94 4.05 -6.57
CA HIS A 11 8.09 4.77 -7.53
C HIS A 11 8.33 4.26 -8.95
N PRO A 12 7.32 3.69 -9.65
CA PRO A 12 7.48 3.13 -10.99
C PRO A 12 7.46 4.20 -12.10
N GLN A 13 7.88 5.43 -11.80
CA GLN A 13 7.96 6.57 -12.71
C GLN A 13 9.39 7.06 -12.91
N ALA A 14 9.66 7.72 -14.04
CA ALA A 14 10.94 8.35 -14.40
C ALA A 14 12.15 7.42 -14.21
N THR A 15 11.97 6.14 -14.51
CA THR A 15 12.96 5.07 -14.28
C THR A 15 12.92 4.04 -15.41
N THR A 16 13.64 2.93 -15.26
CA THR A 16 13.59 1.75 -16.12
C THR A 16 13.15 0.50 -15.32
N VAL A 17 12.61 -0.51 -16.01
CA VAL A 17 12.31 -1.80 -15.38
C VAL A 17 13.58 -2.45 -14.80
N ALA A 18 14.74 -2.25 -15.44
CA ALA A 18 16.02 -2.76 -14.94
C ALA A 18 16.37 -2.15 -13.58
N ASN A 19 16.29 -0.81 -13.45
CA ASN A 19 16.56 -0.12 -12.18
C ASN A 19 15.57 -0.51 -11.08
N LEU A 20 14.28 -0.64 -11.41
CA LEU A 20 13.27 -1.15 -10.47
C LEU A 20 13.62 -2.54 -9.98
N ARG A 21 14.02 -3.46 -10.89
CA ARG A 21 14.41 -4.83 -10.52
C ARG A 21 15.64 -4.88 -9.63
N GLU A 22 16.61 -4.04 -9.88
CA GLU A 22 17.78 -3.91 -8.99
C GLU A 22 17.36 -3.38 -7.62
N ALA A 23 16.52 -2.34 -7.57
CA ALA A 23 16.06 -1.74 -6.33
C ALA A 23 15.26 -2.72 -5.45
N TRP A 24 14.26 -3.43 -6.00
CA TRP A 24 13.49 -4.37 -5.17
C TRP A 24 14.28 -5.59 -4.71
N LYS A 25 15.23 -6.08 -5.52
CA LYS A 25 16.14 -7.16 -5.10
C LYS A 25 17.09 -6.70 -3.99
N ALA A 26 17.61 -5.47 -4.10
CA ALA A 26 18.47 -4.89 -3.07
C ALA A 26 17.69 -4.68 -1.76
N ALA A 27 16.46 -4.16 -1.84
CA ALA A 27 15.58 -4.00 -0.68
C ALA A 27 15.24 -5.33 0.00
N ASP A 28 14.90 -6.37 -0.78
CA ASP A 28 14.64 -7.73 -0.26
C ASP A 28 15.87 -8.31 0.44
N ALA A 29 17.05 -8.19 -0.20
CA ALA A 29 18.32 -8.64 0.37
C ALA A 29 18.73 -7.86 1.63
N GLN A 30 18.35 -6.57 1.74
CA GLN A 30 18.54 -5.74 2.94
C GLN A 30 17.62 -6.18 4.09
N GLY A 31 16.61 -7.01 3.81
CA GLY A 31 15.69 -7.55 4.82
C GLY A 31 14.63 -6.54 5.26
N VAL A 32 14.10 -5.75 4.33
CA VAL A 32 12.92 -4.93 4.62
C VAL A 32 11.69 -5.81 4.85
N ASP A 33 10.75 -5.37 5.66
CA ASP A 33 9.53 -6.13 5.94
C ASP A 33 8.54 -6.09 4.77
N SER A 34 8.58 -5.02 3.95
CA SER A 34 7.66 -4.88 2.80
C SER A 34 8.21 -4.01 1.68
N ILE A 35 7.82 -4.34 0.45
CA ILE A 35 8.14 -3.58 -0.77
C ILE A 35 6.86 -3.25 -1.52
N TRP A 36 6.68 -1.98 -1.87
CA TRP A 36 5.47 -1.46 -2.47
C TRP A 36 5.77 -0.71 -3.77
N VAL A 37 4.79 -0.70 -4.69
CA VAL A 37 4.71 0.24 -5.82
C VAL A 37 3.36 0.95 -5.75
N TRP A 38 3.17 2.05 -6.49
CA TRP A 38 1.83 2.62 -6.64
C TRP A 38 1.16 2.19 -7.95
N ASP A 39 -0.15 2.39 -8.04
CA ASP A 39 -0.97 1.99 -9.19
C ASP A 39 -1.48 3.22 -9.94
N HIS A 40 -0.59 3.80 -10.76
CA HIS A 40 -0.87 4.89 -11.68
C HIS A 40 -0.42 4.52 -13.08
N PHE A 41 -0.81 5.32 -14.08
CA PHE A 41 -0.39 5.15 -15.46
C PHE A 41 0.51 6.29 -15.93
N TYR A 42 0.50 7.42 -15.21
CA TYR A 42 1.32 8.60 -15.48
C TYR A 42 2.11 9.03 -14.23
N PRO A 43 3.24 9.71 -14.43
CA PRO A 43 4.01 10.28 -13.33
C PRO A 43 3.17 11.24 -12.47
N LEU A 44 3.30 11.12 -11.15
CA LEU A 44 2.61 11.98 -10.18
C LEU A 44 3.33 13.31 -9.96
N TYR A 45 4.64 13.37 -10.25
CA TYR A 45 5.48 14.57 -10.10
C TYR A 45 6.67 14.50 -11.06
N GLY A 46 7.37 15.60 -11.22
CA GLY A 46 8.48 15.75 -12.17
C GLY A 46 7.96 15.96 -13.58
N ASP A 47 8.64 15.38 -14.57
CA ASP A 47 8.21 15.42 -15.97
C ASP A 47 6.96 14.57 -16.17
N PRO A 48 5.82 15.17 -16.55
CA PRO A 48 4.56 14.45 -16.72
C PRO A 48 4.58 13.43 -17.86
N GLU A 49 5.56 13.51 -18.77
CA GLU A 49 5.73 12.59 -19.91
C GLU A 49 6.86 11.58 -19.68
N ALA A 50 7.45 11.54 -18.49
CA ALA A 50 8.46 10.54 -18.15
C ALA A 50 7.88 9.12 -18.19
N PRO A 51 8.72 8.08 -18.40
CA PRO A 51 8.27 6.68 -18.36
C PRO A 51 7.52 6.35 -17.07
N HIS A 52 6.47 5.55 -17.21
CA HIS A 52 5.74 4.96 -16.08
C HIS A 52 5.40 3.49 -16.41
N PHE A 53 5.34 2.61 -15.40
CA PHE A 53 5.09 1.19 -15.59
C PHE A 53 3.89 0.71 -14.77
N GLU A 54 3.11 -0.21 -15.37
CA GLU A 54 1.87 -0.76 -14.80
C GLU A 54 2.16 -1.64 -13.57
N ALA A 55 1.44 -1.37 -12.49
CA ALA A 55 1.73 -1.89 -11.15
C ALA A 55 1.63 -3.41 -11.04
N TYR A 56 0.55 -4.03 -11.53
CA TYR A 56 0.32 -5.47 -11.33
C TYR A 56 1.26 -6.34 -12.13
N THR A 57 1.69 -5.88 -13.30
CA THR A 57 2.75 -6.52 -14.09
C THR A 57 4.09 -6.45 -13.36
N LEU A 58 4.43 -5.28 -12.76
CA LEU A 58 5.62 -5.15 -11.91
C LEU A 58 5.54 -6.03 -10.67
N LEU A 59 4.39 -6.07 -9.98
CA LEU A 59 4.20 -6.88 -8.77
C LEU A 59 4.36 -8.38 -9.03
N ALA A 60 3.92 -8.87 -10.19
CA ALA A 60 4.16 -10.26 -10.59
C ALA A 60 5.65 -10.57 -10.78
N ALA A 61 6.40 -9.65 -11.42
CA ALA A 61 7.85 -9.77 -11.58
C ALA A 61 8.58 -9.67 -10.23
N MET A 62 8.20 -8.70 -9.39
CA MET A 62 8.74 -8.52 -8.04
C MET A 62 8.51 -9.76 -7.17
N ALA A 63 7.32 -10.37 -7.25
CA ALA A 63 7.00 -11.60 -6.53
C ALA A 63 7.92 -12.77 -6.90
N ALA A 64 8.30 -12.86 -8.17
CA ALA A 64 9.21 -13.90 -8.66
C ALA A 64 10.70 -13.61 -8.35
N ASP A 65 11.07 -12.33 -8.24
CA ASP A 65 12.45 -11.89 -8.02
C ASP A 65 12.86 -11.83 -6.54
N THR A 66 11.89 -11.83 -5.61
CA THR A 66 12.10 -11.64 -4.15
C THR A 66 11.71 -12.89 -3.36
N SER A 67 12.18 -13.00 -2.11
CA SER A 67 11.98 -14.19 -1.30
C SER A 67 11.54 -13.91 0.15
N HIS A 68 11.68 -12.67 0.64
CA HIS A 68 11.50 -12.32 2.05
C HIS A 68 10.37 -11.31 2.27
N ALA A 69 10.43 -10.14 1.65
CA ALA A 69 9.53 -9.03 1.91
C ALA A 69 8.08 -9.32 1.52
N GLN A 70 7.12 -8.81 2.28
CA GLN A 70 5.73 -8.67 1.83
C GLN A 70 5.66 -7.71 0.63
N LEU A 71 4.73 -7.93 -0.28
CA LEU A 71 4.61 -7.17 -1.52
C LEU A 71 3.20 -6.63 -1.69
N GLY A 72 3.08 -5.45 -2.28
CA GLY A 72 1.76 -4.91 -2.61
C GLY A 72 1.79 -3.61 -3.41
N ALA A 73 0.62 -3.17 -3.83
CA ALA A 73 0.44 -1.80 -4.28
C ALA A 73 0.07 -0.91 -3.08
N LEU A 74 0.64 0.29 -3.01
CA LEU A 74 0.32 1.32 -2.02
C LEU A 74 -0.12 2.60 -2.74
N VAL A 75 -1.38 2.69 -3.23
CA VAL A 75 -2.37 1.63 -3.18
C VAL A 75 -2.98 1.42 -4.57
N THR A 76 -3.59 0.26 -4.81
CA THR A 76 -4.37 -0.02 -6.02
C THR A 76 -5.52 0.98 -6.16
N CYS A 77 -5.70 1.53 -7.33
CA CYS A 77 -6.90 2.30 -7.65
C CYS A 77 -8.08 1.35 -7.91
N ASN A 78 -9.07 1.39 -7.03
CA ASN A 78 -10.23 0.49 -7.07
C ASN A 78 -10.94 0.46 -8.43
N THR A 79 -11.01 1.60 -9.11
CA THR A 79 -11.82 1.77 -10.31
C THR A 79 -11.12 1.39 -11.61
N TYR A 80 -9.82 1.03 -11.58
CA TYR A 80 -9.11 0.60 -12.80
C TYR A 80 -9.37 -0.87 -13.15
N ARG A 81 -9.89 -1.68 -12.23
CA ARG A 81 -10.11 -3.12 -12.45
C ARG A 81 -11.46 -3.58 -11.90
N ASN A 82 -12.05 -4.56 -12.57
CA ASN A 82 -13.18 -5.27 -11.99
C ASN A 82 -12.78 -5.92 -10.66
N PRO A 83 -13.56 -5.77 -9.57
CA PRO A 83 -13.19 -6.27 -8.24
C PRO A 83 -12.98 -7.79 -8.18
N ASN A 84 -13.72 -8.58 -8.98
CA ASN A 84 -13.50 -10.02 -9.07
C ASN A 84 -12.17 -10.36 -9.75
N LEU A 85 -11.82 -9.62 -10.82
CA LEU A 85 -10.52 -9.78 -11.50
C LEU A 85 -9.39 -9.38 -10.56
N LEU A 86 -9.53 -8.27 -9.83
CA LEU A 86 -8.54 -7.81 -8.86
C LEU A 86 -8.26 -8.85 -7.78
N ALA A 87 -9.30 -9.51 -7.26
CA ALA A 87 -9.17 -10.61 -6.31
C ALA A 87 -8.39 -11.80 -6.89
N ASP A 88 -8.63 -12.15 -8.15
CA ASP A 88 -7.94 -13.25 -8.84
C ASP A 88 -6.48 -12.91 -9.16
N MET A 89 -6.20 -11.68 -9.60
CA MET A 89 -4.83 -11.17 -9.79
C MET A 89 -4.05 -11.21 -8.48
N SER A 90 -4.66 -10.75 -7.38
CA SER A 90 -4.07 -10.75 -6.04
C SER A 90 -3.71 -12.17 -5.58
N ARG A 91 -4.64 -13.14 -5.71
CA ARG A 91 -4.39 -14.55 -5.42
C ARG A 91 -3.29 -15.13 -6.29
N THR A 92 -3.22 -14.75 -7.56
CA THR A 92 -2.18 -15.25 -8.47
C THR A 92 -0.79 -14.76 -8.05
N ILE A 93 -0.66 -13.47 -7.70
CA ILE A 93 0.60 -12.89 -7.19
C ILE A 93 0.94 -13.50 -5.82
N ASP A 94 -0.05 -13.78 -4.98
CA ASP A 94 0.16 -14.47 -3.70
C ASP A 94 0.80 -15.86 -3.92
N HIS A 95 0.34 -16.62 -4.90
CA HIS A 95 0.96 -17.91 -5.28
C HIS A 95 2.38 -17.73 -5.83
N ILE A 96 2.62 -16.76 -6.71
CA ILE A 96 3.96 -16.48 -7.25
C ILE A 96 4.93 -16.12 -6.13
N SER A 97 4.49 -15.32 -5.17
CA SER A 97 5.32 -14.86 -4.04
C SER A 97 5.44 -15.87 -2.89
N GLY A 98 4.72 -16.99 -2.93
CA GLY A 98 4.70 -17.96 -1.82
C GLY A 98 3.94 -17.46 -0.58
N GLY A 99 2.87 -16.68 -0.77
CA GLY A 99 1.99 -16.21 0.32
C GLY A 99 2.36 -14.86 0.92
N ARG A 100 3.16 -14.02 0.22
CA ARG A 100 3.66 -12.73 0.71
C ARG A 100 2.89 -11.52 0.19
N PHE A 101 1.81 -11.69 -0.57
CA PHE A 101 1.09 -10.58 -1.19
C PHE A 101 0.08 -9.94 -0.24
N THR A 102 0.03 -8.60 -0.25
CA THR A 102 -0.96 -7.77 0.42
C THR A 102 -1.71 -6.94 -0.61
N LEU A 103 -3.03 -7.02 -0.61
CA LEU A 103 -3.88 -6.18 -1.46
C LEU A 103 -4.05 -4.80 -0.82
N GLY A 104 -3.21 -3.84 -1.20
CA GLY A 104 -3.43 -2.44 -0.86
C GLY A 104 -4.40 -1.79 -1.85
N ILE A 105 -5.43 -1.10 -1.36
CA ILE A 105 -6.51 -0.53 -2.18
C ILE A 105 -6.95 0.84 -1.68
N GLY A 106 -7.35 1.71 -2.61
CA GLY A 106 -7.91 3.04 -2.34
C GLY A 106 -8.95 3.45 -3.36
N SER A 107 -9.62 4.56 -3.14
CA SER A 107 -10.72 5.03 -4.01
C SER A 107 -10.26 5.60 -5.36
N GLY A 108 -8.98 5.93 -5.52
CA GLY A 108 -8.46 6.66 -6.67
C GLY A 108 -8.67 8.19 -6.57
N TRP A 109 -7.78 8.96 -7.21
CA TRP A 109 -7.79 10.43 -7.11
C TRP A 109 -7.14 11.16 -8.29
N PHE A 110 -6.24 10.52 -9.04
CA PHE A 110 -5.44 11.16 -10.09
C PHE A 110 -6.21 11.18 -11.41
N GLU A 111 -6.86 12.30 -11.71
CA GLU A 111 -7.81 12.47 -12.81
C GLU A 111 -7.21 12.16 -14.20
N ARG A 112 -5.91 12.47 -14.42
CA ARG A 112 -5.23 12.21 -15.69
C ARG A 112 -5.30 10.74 -16.09
N ASP A 113 -5.06 9.83 -15.15
CA ASP A 113 -5.13 8.39 -15.41
C ASP A 113 -6.50 7.96 -15.96
N TYR A 114 -7.56 8.53 -15.38
CA TYR A 114 -8.93 8.22 -15.81
C TYR A 114 -9.22 8.75 -17.22
N THR A 115 -8.87 10.01 -17.45
CA THR A 115 -9.16 10.69 -18.72
C THR A 115 -8.44 10.03 -19.88
N GLU A 116 -7.13 9.77 -19.72
CA GLU A 116 -6.28 9.24 -20.79
C GLU A 116 -6.57 7.75 -21.10
N TYR A 117 -6.99 6.98 -20.08
CA TYR A 117 -7.33 5.56 -20.24
C TYR A 117 -8.82 5.30 -20.45
N GLY A 118 -9.65 6.34 -20.48
CA GLY A 118 -11.09 6.22 -20.74
C GLY A 118 -11.88 5.61 -19.59
N TYR A 119 -11.38 5.75 -18.34
CA TYR A 119 -12.14 5.39 -17.15
C TYR A 119 -13.06 6.55 -16.74
N GLU A 120 -14.18 6.23 -16.11
CA GLU A 120 -15.08 7.22 -15.52
C GLU A 120 -14.49 7.74 -14.22
N PHE A 121 -14.18 9.06 -14.17
CA PHE A 121 -13.60 9.68 -12.97
C PHE A 121 -14.65 9.93 -11.88
N GLY A 122 -15.80 10.49 -12.24
CA GLY A 122 -16.86 10.83 -11.30
C GLY A 122 -16.41 11.79 -10.20
N THR A 123 -17.17 11.83 -9.13
CA THR A 123 -16.86 12.63 -7.93
C THR A 123 -16.07 11.80 -6.90
N ALA A 124 -15.39 12.47 -5.97
CA ALA A 124 -14.68 11.81 -4.89
C ALA A 124 -15.60 10.91 -4.04
N ILE A 125 -16.86 11.33 -3.82
CA ILE A 125 -17.81 10.55 -3.03
C ILE A 125 -18.29 9.30 -3.80
N GLU A 126 -18.50 9.41 -5.09
CA GLU A 126 -18.84 8.25 -5.93
C GLU A 126 -17.72 7.21 -5.93
N ARG A 127 -16.45 7.62 -6.11
CA ARG A 127 -15.31 6.72 -6.02
C ARG A 127 -15.19 6.04 -4.65
N LEU A 128 -15.50 6.76 -3.55
CA LEU A 128 -15.56 6.17 -2.21
C LEU A 128 -16.69 5.15 -2.08
N HIS A 129 -17.85 5.39 -2.68
CA HIS A 129 -18.95 4.43 -2.70
C HIS A 129 -18.59 3.19 -3.54
N LEU A 130 -17.94 3.37 -4.69
CA LEU A 130 -17.43 2.24 -5.48
C LEU A 130 -16.42 1.40 -4.70
N LEU A 131 -15.52 2.01 -3.92
CA LEU A 131 -14.63 1.28 -3.03
C LEU A 131 -15.40 0.50 -1.96
N ARG A 132 -16.37 1.13 -1.29
CA ARG A 132 -17.23 0.48 -0.31
C ARG A 132 -17.91 -0.77 -0.88
N ASP A 133 -18.45 -0.65 -2.09
CA ASP A 133 -19.22 -1.71 -2.73
C ASP A 133 -18.30 -2.82 -3.30
N ALA A 134 -17.06 -2.50 -3.65
CA ALA A 134 -16.07 -3.46 -4.14
C ALA A 134 -15.48 -4.35 -3.03
N LEU A 135 -15.27 -3.84 -1.83
CA LEU A 135 -14.61 -4.57 -0.74
C LEU A 135 -15.28 -5.90 -0.37
N PRO A 136 -16.62 -5.97 -0.15
CA PRO A 136 -17.29 -7.25 0.08
C PRO A 136 -17.21 -8.19 -1.12
N VAL A 137 -17.27 -7.68 -2.36
CA VAL A 137 -17.13 -8.49 -3.59
C VAL A 137 -15.74 -9.12 -3.66
N ILE A 138 -14.69 -8.36 -3.36
CA ILE A 138 -13.30 -8.85 -3.32
C ILE A 138 -13.16 -9.96 -2.28
N LYS A 139 -13.62 -9.74 -1.04
CA LYS A 139 -13.55 -10.74 0.05
C LYS A 139 -14.31 -12.02 -0.30
N GLU A 140 -15.52 -11.88 -0.84
CA GLU A 140 -16.33 -13.03 -1.28
C GLU A 140 -15.65 -13.80 -2.43
N ARG A 141 -15.04 -13.07 -3.39
CA ARG A 141 -14.33 -13.70 -4.51
C ARG A 141 -13.09 -14.45 -4.01
N ILE A 142 -12.26 -13.85 -3.16
CA ILE A 142 -11.07 -14.50 -2.56
C ILE A 142 -11.47 -15.81 -1.88
N ALA A 143 -12.55 -15.81 -1.12
CA ALA A 143 -13.04 -17.00 -0.41
C ALA A 143 -13.51 -18.14 -1.35
N LYS A 144 -13.85 -17.82 -2.61
CA LYS A 144 -14.36 -18.78 -3.61
C LYS A 144 -13.29 -19.22 -4.61
N LEU A 145 -12.08 -18.64 -4.60
CA LEU A 145 -11.04 -18.97 -5.57
C LEU A 145 -10.48 -20.37 -5.34
N THR A 146 -10.23 -21.09 -6.43
CA THR A 146 -9.58 -22.41 -6.44
C THR A 146 -8.39 -22.35 -7.39
N PRO A 147 -7.15 -22.64 -6.91
CA PRO A 147 -6.82 -22.84 -5.51
C PRO A 147 -7.02 -21.56 -4.68
N SER A 148 -7.21 -21.73 -3.37
CA SER A 148 -7.25 -20.61 -2.43
C SER A 148 -5.89 -19.92 -2.32
N PRO A 149 -5.79 -18.67 -1.80
CA PRO A 149 -4.51 -18.05 -1.48
C PRO A 149 -3.62 -18.96 -0.61
N LEU A 150 -2.31 -18.84 -0.75
CA LEU A 150 -1.32 -19.53 0.11
C LEU A 150 -1.15 -18.80 1.45
N GLY A 151 -1.09 -17.48 1.41
CA GLY A 151 -1.03 -16.63 2.58
C GLY A 151 -2.41 -16.18 3.07
N LYS A 152 -2.42 -15.26 4.03
CA LYS A 152 -3.66 -14.62 4.53
C LYS A 152 -4.28 -13.68 3.50
N LEU A 153 -3.51 -13.20 2.53
CA LEU A 153 -3.87 -12.18 1.56
C LEU A 153 -4.52 -10.96 2.24
N PRO A 154 -3.80 -10.26 3.13
CA PRO A 154 -4.38 -9.16 3.88
C PRO A 154 -4.80 -8.02 2.97
N ILE A 155 -5.81 -7.26 3.41
CA ILE A 155 -6.29 -6.06 2.73
C ILE A 155 -5.78 -4.83 3.49
N LEU A 156 -5.01 -3.98 2.82
CA LEU A 156 -4.63 -2.65 3.29
C LEU A 156 -5.50 -1.61 2.59
N ILE A 157 -6.11 -0.69 3.34
CA ILE A 157 -6.82 0.46 2.76
C ILE A 157 -6.01 1.73 2.99
N GLY A 158 -5.72 2.46 1.90
CA GLY A 158 -5.05 3.76 1.94
C GLY A 158 -6.02 4.92 1.96
N GLY A 159 -5.65 5.96 2.71
CA GLY A 159 -6.38 7.22 2.76
C GLY A 159 -6.82 7.65 4.17
N SER A 160 -7.17 8.93 4.29
CA SER A 160 -7.42 9.58 5.59
C SER A 160 -8.83 10.17 5.72
N GLY A 161 -9.76 9.79 4.84
CA GLY A 161 -11.14 10.28 4.85
C GLY A 161 -11.90 9.82 6.11
N GLU A 162 -12.18 10.76 7.00
CA GLU A 162 -12.66 10.51 8.35
C GLU A 162 -14.00 9.76 8.42
N LYS A 163 -14.94 10.14 7.53
CA LYS A 163 -16.33 9.66 7.58
C LYS A 163 -16.56 8.35 6.84
N VAL A 164 -15.79 8.10 5.77
CA VAL A 164 -16.00 6.94 4.90
C VAL A 164 -14.77 6.03 4.91
N THR A 165 -13.59 6.54 4.53
CA THR A 165 -12.40 5.69 4.40
C THR A 165 -12.03 5.01 5.72
N LEU A 166 -11.91 5.75 6.82
CA LEU A 166 -11.54 5.17 8.12
C LEU A 166 -12.61 4.21 8.66
N LYS A 167 -13.89 4.44 8.33
CA LYS A 167 -14.95 3.47 8.63
C LYS A 167 -14.78 2.17 7.84
N LEU A 168 -14.44 2.26 6.54
CA LEU A 168 -14.16 1.09 5.71
C LEU A 168 -12.93 0.34 6.20
N VAL A 169 -11.88 1.05 6.65
CA VAL A 169 -10.72 0.43 7.31
C VAL A 169 -11.17 -0.41 8.50
N ALA A 170 -11.93 0.18 9.43
CA ALA A 170 -12.41 -0.53 10.61
C ALA A 170 -13.27 -1.76 10.28
N GLN A 171 -14.03 -1.74 9.19
CA GLN A 171 -14.92 -2.82 8.78
C GLN A 171 -14.23 -3.95 8.00
N PHE A 172 -13.23 -3.61 7.16
CA PHE A 172 -12.75 -4.54 6.12
C PHE A 172 -11.25 -4.76 6.11
N ALA A 173 -10.42 -3.80 6.59
CA ALA A 173 -8.98 -3.84 6.38
C ALA A 173 -8.22 -4.56 7.50
N ASP A 174 -7.13 -5.24 7.13
CA ASP A 174 -6.13 -5.79 8.05
C ASP A 174 -5.01 -4.77 8.32
N ALA A 175 -4.86 -3.77 7.45
CA ALA A 175 -3.91 -2.67 7.61
C ALA A 175 -4.49 -1.35 7.07
N TRP A 176 -4.00 -0.25 7.59
CA TRP A 176 -4.34 1.10 7.15
C TRP A 176 -3.07 1.88 6.84
N ASN A 177 -3.06 2.60 5.70
CA ASN A 177 -1.97 3.52 5.37
C ASN A 177 -2.43 4.97 5.31
N SER A 178 -1.61 5.85 5.88
CA SER A 178 -1.76 7.29 5.78
C SER A 178 -0.38 7.97 5.65
N PHE A 179 -0.38 9.30 5.65
CA PHE A 179 0.81 10.14 5.54
C PHE A 179 0.96 11.02 6.78
N GLY A 180 2.17 11.59 6.94
CA GLY A 180 2.47 12.57 7.97
C GLY A 180 1.77 13.94 7.76
N PRO A 181 2.12 14.92 8.57
CA PRO A 181 3.07 14.82 9.70
C PRO A 181 2.54 13.97 10.87
N PRO A 182 3.38 13.63 11.88
CA PRO A 182 2.98 12.72 12.98
C PRO A 182 1.71 13.12 13.71
N GLU A 183 1.50 14.40 13.97
CA GLU A 183 0.29 14.90 14.62
C GLU A 183 -0.97 14.69 13.77
N ASN A 184 -0.87 14.82 12.45
CA ASN A 184 -1.99 14.51 11.55
C ASN A 184 -2.26 13.01 11.52
N PHE A 185 -1.21 12.18 11.42
CA PHE A 185 -1.34 10.74 11.50
C PHE A 185 -2.01 10.30 12.80
N LYS A 186 -1.58 10.87 13.94
CA LYS A 186 -2.20 10.62 15.25
C LYS A 186 -3.69 10.95 15.27
N ALA A 187 -4.06 12.13 14.79
CA ALA A 187 -5.47 12.55 14.75
C ALA A 187 -6.34 11.57 13.93
N LYS A 188 -5.82 11.10 12.78
CA LYS A 188 -6.53 10.11 11.95
C LYS A 188 -6.59 8.73 12.61
N ASN A 189 -5.53 8.32 13.31
CA ASN A 189 -5.50 7.08 14.07
C ASN A 189 -6.50 7.09 15.22
N ASP A 190 -6.66 8.22 15.92
CA ASP A 190 -7.65 8.36 16.99
C ASP A 190 -9.10 8.22 16.46
N ILE A 191 -9.37 8.78 15.25
CA ILE A 191 -10.66 8.60 14.56
C ILE A 191 -10.87 7.14 14.13
N LEU A 192 -9.83 6.49 13.60
CA LEU A 192 -9.89 5.07 13.26
C LEU A 192 -10.20 4.20 14.49
N ASN A 193 -9.58 4.50 15.64
CA ASN A 193 -9.85 3.82 16.90
C ASN A 193 -11.32 3.96 17.29
N THR A 194 -11.91 5.14 17.13
CA THR A 194 -13.34 5.37 17.37
C THR A 194 -14.21 4.51 16.45
N TRP A 195 -13.88 4.43 15.15
CA TRP A 195 -14.60 3.56 14.22
C TRP A 195 -14.46 2.08 14.56
N CYS A 196 -13.28 1.63 15.00
CA CYS A 196 -13.11 0.25 15.46
C CYS A 196 -14.04 -0.08 16.63
N ASP A 197 -14.13 0.82 17.62
CA ASP A 197 -15.03 0.67 18.76
C ASP A 197 -16.50 0.63 18.31
N GLU A 198 -16.91 1.52 17.40
CA GLU A 198 -18.28 1.58 16.88
C GLU A 198 -18.70 0.31 16.13
N VAL A 199 -17.76 -0.35 15.43
CA VAL A 199 -18.05 -1.61 14.71
C VAL A 199 -17.78 -2.86 15.56
N GLY A 200 -17.32 -2.69 16.79
CA GLY A 200 -17.02 -3.79 17.71
C GLY A 200 -15.78 -4.59 17.36
N ARG A 201 -14.78 -3.96 16.72
CA ARG A 201 -13.53 -4.57 16.30
C ARG A 201 -12.38 -4.22 17.25
N ASP A 202 -11.53 -5.18 17.59
CA ASP A 202 -10.30 -4.91 18.31
C ASP A 202 -9.39 -4.01 17.46
N ARG A 203 -8.94 -2.88 18.05
CA ARG A 203 -8.08 -1.91 17.41
C ARG A 203 -6.75 -2.51 16.97
N SER A 204 -6.26 -3.52 17.69
CA SER A 204 -4.98 -4.21 17.41
C SER A 204 -5.03 -5.12 16.17
N GLU A 205 -6.22 -5.46 15.67
CA GLU A 205 -6.38 -6.25 14.45
C GLU A 205 -6.06 -5.47 13.16
N VAL A 206 -5.95 -4.15 13.25
CA VAL A 206 -5.61 -3.31 12.09
C VAL A 206 -4.18 -2.78 12.26
N GLU A 207 -3.24 -3.19 11.43
CA GLU A 207 -1.89 -2.64 11.39
C GLU A 207 -1.91 -1.17 10.96
N ARG A 208 -1.14 -0.30 11.65
CA ARG A 208 -1.03 1.13 11.34
C ARG A 208 0.24 1.37 10.55
N THR A 209 0.12 1.67 9.26
CA THR A 209 1.25 1.97 8.39
C THR A 209 1.28 3.46 8.02
N VAL A 210 2.47 4.01 7.96
CA VAL A 210 2.69 5.40 7.51
C VAL A 210 3.71 5.41 6.37
N ALA A 211 3.40 6.13 5.29
CA ALA A 211 4.34 6.37 4.21
C ALA A 211 5.00 7.74 4.41
N ILE A 212 6.34 7.76 4.40
CA ILE A 212 7.17 8.94 4.66
C ILE A 212 8.20 9.15 3.56
N SER A 213 8.67 10.38 3.39
CA SER A 213 9.82 10.69 2.54
C SER A 213 11.15 10.33 3.23
N PRO A 214 12.26 10.16 2.48
CA PRO A 214 13.59 9.93 3.07
C PRO A 214 14.00 11.01 4.09
N GLY A 215 13.58 12.27 3.87
CA GLY A 215 13.88 13.39 4.79
C GLY A 215 13.13 13.35 6.12
N GLU A 216 12.13 12.48 6.26
CA GLU A 216 11.32 12.35 7.49
C GLU A 216 11.78 11.17 8.37
N VAL A 217 12.79 10.40 7.96
CA VAL A 217 13.26 9.21 8.68
C VAL A 217 13.63 9.51 10.13
N ASP A 218 14.21 10.67 10.41
CA ASP A 218 14.57 11.09 11.77
C ASP A 218 13.36 11.40 12.68
N GLN A 219 12.15 11.44 12.13
CA GLN A 219 10.90 11.62 12.88
C GLN A 219 10.23 10.29 13.25
N TRP A 220 10.89 9.16 13.04
CA TRP A 220 10.31 7.83 13.21
C TRP A 220 9.69 7.60 14.59
N GLU A 221 10.35 8.07 15.67
CA GLU A 221 9.82 7.96 17.04
C GLU A 221 8.48 8.67 17.19
N ALA A 222 8.34 9.86 16.62
CA ALA A 222 7.09 10.61 16.66
C ALA A 222 5.96 9.90 15.92
N PHE A 223 6.25 9.21 14.81
CA PHE A 223 5.26 8.36 14.13
C PHE A 223 4.88 7.13 14.96
N VAL A 224 5.83 6.50 15.64
CA VAL A 224 5.56 5.38 16.55
C VAL A 224 4.70 5.83 17.74
N GLU A 225 5.01 6.97 18.35
CA GLU A 225 4.20 7.59 19.41
C GLU A 225 2.79 7.95 18.91
N ALA A 226 2.65 8.33 17.64
CA ALA A 226 1.37 8.56 16.98
C ALA A 226 0.59 7.26 16.69
N GLY A 227 1.21 6.09 16.92
CA GLY A 227 0.59 4.77 16.80
C GLY A 227 0.98 3.99 15.54
N ALA A 228 1.96 4.45 14.75
CA ALA A 228 2.46 3.66 13.62
C ALA A 228 3.22 2.43 14.12
N SER A 229 2.97 1.29 13.50
CA SER A 229 3.68 0.02 13.72
C SER A 229 4.48 -0.43 12.51
N HIS A 230 4.31 0.25 11.38
CA HIS A 230 4.99 -0.03 10.12
C HIS A 230 5.28 1.29 9.39
N ILE A 231 6.55 1.60 9.16
CA ILE A 231 6.98 2.82 8.48
C ILE A 231 7.52 2.46 7.10
N ILE A 232 6.99 3.11 6.06
CA ILE A 232 7.31 2.83 4.66
C ILE A 232 7.98 4.06 4.06
N VAL A 233 9.26 3.94 3.69
CA VAL A 233 10.00 5.03 3.05
C VAL A 233 9.68 5.06 1.56
N MET A 234 9.21 6.20 1.06
CA MET A 234 8.90 6.41 -0.36
C MET A 234 10.13 6.93 -1.12
N THR A 235 10.54 6.26 -2.20
CA THR A 235 11.70 6.68 -2.97
C THR A 235 11.50 6.49 -4.48
N GLY A 236 12.09 7.39 -5.29
CA GLY A 236 12.17 7.31 -6.75
C GLY A 236 13.60 7.06 -7.22
N ASP A 237 13.79 6.96 -8.54
CA ASP A 237 15.11 6.78 -9.15
C ASP A 237 15.92 8.12 -9.12
N PRO A 238 17.16 8.10 -8.55
CA PRO A 238 17.83 6.97 -7.92
C PRO A 238 17.19 6.56 -6.59
N PHE A 239 16.97 5.25 -6.42
CA PHE A 239 16.28 4.72 -5.24
C PHE A 239 17.16 4.83 -3.98
N ASP A 240 16.74 5.65 -3.02
CA ASP A 240 17.45 5.90 -1.76
C ASP A 240 17.19 4.78 -0.74
N LEU A 241 17.94 3.69 -0.84
CA LEU A 241 17.89 2.59 0.13
C LEU A 241 18.74 2.85 1.38
N ASP A 242 19.60 3.86 1.38
CA ASP A 242 20.36 4.26 2.57
C ASP A 242 19.45 4.86 3.64
N ALA A 243 18.44 5.63 3.23
CA ALA A 243 17.40 6.13 4.14
C ALA A 243 16.61 4.97 4.80
N VAL A 244 16.34 3.90 4.02
CA VAL A 244 15.69 2.69 4.55
C VAL A 244 16.60 1.96 5.53
N ALA A 245 17.90 1.81 5.21
CA ALA A 245 18.90 1.21 6.11
C ALA A 245 19.00 1.99 7.42
N LYS A 246 19.08 3.32 7.34
CA LYS A 246 19.09 4.20 8.51
C LYS A 246 17.87 3.99 9.40
N LEU A 247 16.67 3.89 8.82
CA LEU A 247 15.46 3.60 9.59
C LEU A 247 15.51 2.23 10.25
N GLN A 248 16.00 1.19 9.55
CA GLN A 248 16.16 -0.15 10.13
C GLN A 248 17.14 -0.17 11.31
N GLU A 249 18.21 0.61 11.25
CA GLU A 249 19.14 0.75 12.38
C GLU A 249 18.47 1.43 13.58
N HIS A 250 17.70 2.49 13.35
CA HIS A 250 16.99 3.23 14.40
C HIS A 250 15.97 2.35 15.13
N VAL A 251 15.18 1.54 14.42
CA VAL A 251 14.13 0.72 15.06
C VAL A 251 14.65 -0.57 15.71
N LYS A 252 15.89 -0.99 15.42
CA LYS A 252 16.55 -2.16 16.02
C LYS A 252 17.40 -1.83 17.25
N GLY A 253 17.79 -0.57 17.41
CA GLY A 253 18.61 -0.09 18.54
C GLY A 253 17.82 0.07 19.78
#